data_99b792b71ceb3c3ca64005419e055569
#
_entry.id   99b792b71ceb3c3ca64005419e055569
#
_cell.length_a   1.000
_cell.length_b   1.000
_cell.length_c   1.000
_cell.angle_alpha   90.00
_cell.angle_beta   90.00
_cell.angle_gamma   90.00
#
_symmetry.space_group_name_H-M   'P 1'
#
loop_
_entity.id
_entity.type
_entity.pdbx_description
1 polymer ?
#
loop_
_entity_poly.entity_id
_entity_poly.type
_entity_poly.pdbx_seq_one_letter_code
_entity_poly.pdbx_strand_id
1 'polypeptide(L)'
;MLEKMGEFFDARLDGYEGHQMTCIDSADEFYPYTADCLPQTVGSRILDLGCGTGLELGYYLKSVPTARITGIDLAPGMLETLRKKFPGKDISLILGSYFTVPFGENVYDAAVSVESLHHFTKEEKIPLYAKLKTALKPGGYFILTDYFSLSDEEETNRRQELIRLKKEQKLPEDEFYHYDTPLSVEHEKEALQVAGFASVEVLKNWGPTYTLKAYK
;
A
#
# COMPACT_ATOMS: atom_id res chain seq x y z
N MET A 1 2.76 -23.27 5.87
CA MET A 1 3.81 -22.59 6.67
C MET A 1 3.78 -21.13 6.26
N LEU A 2 3.88 -20.19 7.21
CA LEU A 2 3.99 -18.78 6.88
C LEU A 2 5.33 -18.51 6.19
N GLU A 3 5.30 -17.72 5.13
CA GLU A 3 6.50 -17.27 4.39
C GLU A 3 6.81 -15.83 4.77
N LYS A 4 8.09 -15.46 4.81
CA LYS A 4 8.47 -14.04 5.01
C LYS A 4 7.94 -13.19 3.86
N MET A 5 7.43 -12.00 4.16
CA MET A 5 6.73 -11.13 3.21
C MET A 5 7.54 -10.91 1.91
N GLY A 6 8.79 -10.46 2.01
CA GLY A 6 9.62 -10.21 0.83
C GLY A 6 9.92 -11.47 0.02
N GLU A 7 10.18 -12.60 0.69
CA GLU A 7 10.45 -13.89 0.03
C GLU A 7 9.21 -14.43 -0.69
N PHE A 8 8.02 -14.25 -0.09
CA PHE A 8 6.74 -14.64 -0.69
C PHE A 8 6.53 -13.97 -2.05
N PHE A 9 6.74 -12.65 -2.12
CA PHE A 9 6.52 -11.88 -3.34
C PHE A 9 7.62 -12.13 -4.39
N ASP A 10 8.89 -12.25 -3.98
CA ASP A 10 9.99 -12.59 -4.90
C ASP A 10 9.80 -13.96 -5.54
N ALA A 11 9.34 -14.95 -4.78
CA ALA A 11 9.10 -16.30 -5.29
C ALA A 11 7.95 -16.39 -6.30
N ARG A 12 7.06 -15.39 -6.34
CA ARG A 12 5.86 -15.36 -7.19
C ARG A 12 5.89 -14.27 -8.27
N LEU A 13 7.06 -13.68 -8.48
CA LEU A 13 7.24 -12.58 -9.44
C LEU A 13 6.81 -12.97 -10.86
N ASP A 14 7.16 -14.19 -11.27
CA ASP A 14 6.70 -14.75 -12.54
C ASP A 14 5.18 -14.97 -12.51
N GLY A 15 4.45 -14.23 -13.33
CA GLY A 15 2.99 -14.27 -13.38
C GLY A 15 2.26 -13.38 -12.36
N TYR A 16 2.98 -12.62 -11.51
CA TYR A 16 2.38 -11.75 -10.49
C TYR A 16 1.34 -10.78 -11.07
N GLU A 17 1.70 -10.00 -12.09
CA GLU A 17 0.76 -9.04 -12.72
C GLU A 17 -0.44 -9.74 -13.36
N GLY A 18 -0.21 -10.90 -14.00
CA GLY A 18 -1.28 -11.72 -14.55
C GLY A 18 -2.24 -12.20 -13.46
N HIS A 19 -1.71 -12.66 -12.33
CA HIS A 19 -2.52 -13.07 -11.18
C HIS A 19 -3.33 -11.89 -10.63
N GLN A 20 -2.70 -10.75 -10.39
CA GLN A 20 -3.38 -9.55 -9.89
C GLN A 20 -4.53 -9.14 -10.79
N MET A 21 -4.31 -9.11 -12.10
CA MET A 21 -5.32 -8.63 -13.06
C MET A 21 -6.42 -9.66 -13.38
N THR A 22 -6.24 -10.94 -13.09
CA THR A 22 -7.20 -12.00 -13.44
C THR A 22 -7.84 -12.70 -12.25
N CYS A 23 -7.18 -12.68 -11.09
CA CYS A 23 -7.66 -13.40 -9.90
C CYS A 23 -8.13 -12.46 -8.77
N ILE A 24 -7.75 -11.17 -8.82
CA ILE A 24 -8.28 -10.18 -7.88
C ILE A 24 -9.48 -9.49 -8.51
N ASP A 25 -10.63 -9.60 -7.83
CA ASP A 25 -11.88 -9.05 -8.33
C ASP A 25 -11.79 -7.54 -8.58
N SER A 26 -12.18 -7.11 -9.77
CA SER A 26 -12.20 -5.70 -10.19
C SER A 26 -10.84 -5.00 -10.22
N ALA A 27 -9.74 -5.75 -10.31
CA ALA A 27 -8.40 -5.16 -10.41
C ALA A 27 -8.25 -4.25 -11.63
N ASP A 28 -8.86 -4.62 -12.75
CA ASP A 28 -8.91 -3.83 -13.98
C ASP A 28 -9.70 -2.52 -13.85
N GLU A 29 -10.50 -2.36 -12.78
CA GLU A 29 -11.21 -1.13 -12.44
C GLU A 29 -10.48 -0.31 -11.36
N PHE A 30 -10.06 -0.94 -10.24
CA PHE A 30 -9.53 -0.17 -9.12
C PHE A 30 -8.10 0.35 -9.34
N TYR A 31 -7.22 -0.35 -10.08
CA TYR A 31 -5.89 0.18 -10.40
C TYR A 31 -5.95 1.48 -11.21
N PRO A 32 -6.68 1.57 -12.35
CA PRO A 32 -6.83 2.84 -13.06
C PRO A 32 -7.55 3.90 -12.23
N TYR A 33 -8.59 3.53 -11.46
CA TYR A 33 -9.30 4.48 -10.60
C TYR A 33 -8.38 5.08 -9.52
N THR A 34 -7.54 4.26 -8.89
CA THR A 34 -6.55 4.73 -7.91
C THR A 34 -5.56 5.70 -8.55
N ALA A 35 -5.08 5.40 -9.75
CA ALA A 35 -4.22 6.31 -10.52
C ALA A 35 -4.88 7.65 -10.82
N ASP A 36 -6.17 7.66 -11.16
CA ASP A 36 -6.96 8.87 -11.43
C ASP A 36 -7.19 9.72 -10.16
N CYS A 37 -7.17 9.09 -8.97
CA CYS A 37 -7.26 9.80 -7.69
C CYS A 37 -5.98 10.56 -7.30
N LEU A 38 -4.84 10.27 -7.95
CA LEU A 38 -3.57 10.95 -7.71
C LEU A 38 -3.53 12.35 -8.36
N PRO A 39 -2.65 13.27 -7.91
CA PRO A 39 -2.56 14.62 -8.45
C PRO A 39 -2.23 14.61 -9.95
N GLN A 40 -3.06 15.24 -10.77
CA GLN A 40 -2.88 15.33 -12.23
C GLN A 40 -1.99 16.52 -12.64
N THR A 41 -1.19 17.05 -11.72
CA THR A 41 -0.32 18.21 -11.95
C THR A 41 1.06 17.76 -12.44
N VAL A 42 1.60 18.48 -13.42
CA VAL A 42 2.96 18.24 -13.95
C VAL A 42 4.00 18.30 -12.83
N GLY A 43 4.84 17.27 -12.73
CA GLY A 43 5.92 17.22 -11.75
C GLY A 43 5.49 16.89 -10.31
N SER A 44 4.25 16.41 -10.11
CA SER A 44 3.76 15.94 -8.79
C SER A 44 4.71 14.90 -8.19
N ARG A 45 4.95 15.02 -6.90
CA ARG A 45 5.80 14.10 -6.14
C ARG A 45 4.93 13.11 -5.37
N ILE A 46 5.07 11.84 -5.68
CA ILE A 46 4.26 10.75 -5.11
C ILE A 46 5.16 9.81 -4.30
N LEU A 47 4.69 9.44 -3.12
CA LEU A 47 5.25 8.34 -2.32
C LEU A 47 4.35 7.12 -2.48
N ASP A 48 4.94 5.99 -2.88
CA ASP A 48 4.24 4.74 -3.13
C ASP A 48 4.72 3.67 -2.14
N LEU A 49 3.81 3.20 -1.28
CA LEU A 49 4.08 2.25 -0.21
C LEU A 49 3.68 0.83 -0.63
N GLY A 50 4.65 -0.05 -0.80
CA GLY A 50 4.45 -1.38 -1.36
C GLY A 50 4.25 -1.30 -2.87
N CYS A 51 5.13 -0.57 -3.56
CA CYS A 51 4.95 -0.24 -4.99
C CYS A 51 5.02 -1.45 -5.93
N GLY A 52 5.47 -2.61 -5.46
CA GLY A 52 5.53 -3.84 -6.23
C GLY A 52 6.14 -3.65 -7.62
N THR A 53 5.45 -4.11 -8.65
CA THR A 53 5.81 -3.91 -10.06
C THR A 53 5.24 -2.63 -10.67
N GLY A 54 4.53 -1.79 -9.86
CA GLY A 54 3.93 -0.52 -10.29
C GLY A 54 2.74 -0.68 -11.23
N LEU A 55 1.76 -1.48 -10.86
CA LEU A 55 0.54 -1.67 -11.67
C LEU A 55 -0.23 -0.34 -11.81
N GLU A 56 -0.54 0.34 -10.69
CA GLU A 56 -1.18 1.66 -10.66
C GLU A 56 -0.33 2.73 -11.35
N LEU A 57 1.01 2.65 -11.19
CA LEU A 57 1.94 3.58 -11.85
C LEU A 57 1.88 3.46 -13.38
N GLY A 58 1.55 2.27 -13.90
CA GLY A 58 1.34 2.05 -15.33
C GLY A 58 0.21 2.89 -15.90
N TYR A 59 -0.83 3.16 -15.12
CA TYR A 59 -1.93 4.05 -15.47
C TYR A 59 -1.55 5.51 -15.19
N TYR A 60 -1.04 5.80 -14.01
CA TYR A 60 -0.72 7.17 -13.58
C TYR A 60 0.32 7.85 -14.48
N LEU A 61 1.39 7.17 -14.86
CA LEU A 61 2.45 7.74 -15.69
C LEU A 61 2.06 7.92 -17.17
N LYS A 62 0.90 7.40 -17.60
CA LYS A 62 0.30 7.74 -18.90
C LYS A 62 -0.32 9.14 -18.85
N SER A 63 -1.01 9.47 -17.75
CA SER A 63 -1.68 10.77 -17.55
C SER A 63 -0.68 11.85 -17.11
N VAL A 64 0.25 11.52 -16.23
CA VAL A 64 1.25 12.46 -15.67
C VAL A 64 2.68 11.93 -15.91
N PRO A 65 3.17 11.93 -17.15
CA PRO A 65 4.45 11.33 -17.51
C PRO A 65 5.69 11.97 -16.85
N THR A 66 5.51 13.15 -16.25
CA THR A 66 6.55 13.94 -15.56
C THR A 66 6.45 13.81 -14.03
N ALA A 67 5.59 12.96 -13.52
CA ALA A 67 5.51 12.71 -12.08
C ALA A 67 6.84 12.18 -11.55
N ARG A 68 7.13 12.50 -10.30
CA ARG A 68 8.31 12.05 -9.56
C ARG A 68 7.86 11.05 -8.52
N ILE A 69 8.27 9.82 -8.68
CA ILE A 69 7.83 8.71 -7.82
C ILE A 69 8.94 8.33 -6.86
N THR A 70 8.60 8.12 -5.60
CA THR A 70 9.44 7.39 -4.65
C THR A 70 8.68 6.13 -4.28
N GLY A 71 9.13 4.99 -4.77
CA GLY A 71 8.54 3.68 -4.47
C GLY A 71 9.35 2.94 -3.41
N ILE A 72 8.66 2.32 -2.46
CA ILE A 72 9.26 1.51 -1.39
C ILE A 72 8.67 0.11 -1.45
N ASP A 73 9.51 -0.91 -1.46
CA ASP A 73 9.09 -2.31 -1.41
C ASP A 73 10.12 -3.18 -0.69
N LEU A 74 9.68 -4.30 -0.12
CA LEU A 74 10.52 -5.30 0.55
C LEU A 74 11.15 -6.31 -0.43
N ALA A 75 10.55 -6.50 -1.60
CA ALA A 75 10.93 -7.51 -2.58
C ALA A 75 11.84 -6.91 -3.65
N PRO A 76 13.12 -7.31 -3.71
CA PRO A 76 14.07 -6.74 -4.70
C PRO A 76 13.66 -7.05 -6.14
N GLY A 77 13.10 -8.22 -6.42
CA GLY A 77 12.63 -8.61 -7.75
C GLY A 77 11.48 -7.74 -8.24
N MET A 78 10.56 -7.33 -7.35
CA MET A 78 9.49 -6.37 -7.67
C MET A 78 10.07 -5.03 -8.14
N LEU A 79 11.02 -4.47 -7.38
CA LEU A 79 11.67 -3.20 -7.72
C LEU A 79 12.47 -3.28 -9.02
N GLU A 80 13.13 -4.41 -9.29
CA GLU A 80 13.84 -4.62 -10.56
C GLU A 80 12.88 -4.65 -11.75
N THR A 81 11.74 -5.33 -11.59
CA THR A 81 10.67 -5.38 -12.61
C THR A 81 10.09 -4.00 -12.87
N LEU A 82 9.77 -3.25 -11.81
CA LEU A 82 9.29 -1.87 -11.94
C LEU A 82 10.29 -0.98 -12.69
N ARG A 83 11.57 -1.06 -12.35
CA ARG A 83 12.63 -0.29 -13.04
C ARG A 83 12.71 -0.59 -14.51
N LYS A 84 12.60 -1.87 -14.90
CA LYS A 84 12.60 -2.31 -16.31
C LYS A 84 11.35 -1.86 -17.06
N LYS A 85 10.21 -1.81 -16.39
CA LYS A 85 8.91 -1.43 -16.96
C LYS A 85 8.81 0.06 -17.31
N PHE A 86 9.50 0.93 -16.58
CA PHE A 86 9.42 2.39 -16.74
C PHE A 86 10.77 3.05 -17.05
N PRO A 87 11.43 2.70 -18.17
CA PRO A 87 12.72 3.28 -18.51
C PRO A 87 12.59 4.80 -18.75
N GLY A 88 13.52 5.58 -18.19
CA GLY A 88 13.56 7.03 -18.36
C GLY A 88 12.52 7.83 -17.58
N LYS A 89 11.72 7.20 -16.70
CA LYS A 89 10.84 7.89 -15.76
C LYS A 89 11.58 8.32 -14.50
N ASP A 90 11.15 9.40 -13.88
CA ASP A 90 11.72 9.93 -12.63
C ASP A 90 11.19 9.10 -11.44
N ILE A 91 11.75 7.90 -11.28
CA ILE A 91 11.36 6.95 -10.23
C ILE A 91 12.58 6.60 -9.38
N SER A 92 12.51 6.94 -8.10
CA SER A 92 13.46 6.53 -7.06
C SER A 92 12.91 5.32 -6.33
N LEU A 93 13.63 4.20 -6.32
CA LEU A 93 13.21 2.96 -5.68
C LEU A 93 14.05 2.69 -4.44
N ILE A 94 13.39 2.37 -3.33
CA ILE A 94 14.01 2.07 -2.04
C ILE A 94 13.65 0.64 -1.64
N LEU A 95 14.64 -0.22 -1.55
CA LEU A 95 14.48 -1.57 -1.01
C LEU A 95 14.46 -1.48 0.52
N GLY A 96 13.36 -1.82 1.14
CA GLY A 96 13.21 -1.80 2.58
C GLY A 96 11.75 -1.74 3.05
N SER A 97 11.56 -1.83 4.36
CA SER A 97 10.25 -1.71 4.96
C SER A 97 9.81 -0.24 5.05
N TYR A 98 8.63 0.08 4.57
CA TYR A 98 8.05 1.41 4.73
C TYR A 98 7.77 1.76 6.22
N PHE A 99 7.85 0.81 7.15
CA PHE A 99 7.83 1.10 8.60
C PHE A 99 9.12 1.76 9.06
N THR A 100 10.27 1.41 8.48
CA THR A 100 11.60 1.86 8.94
C THR A 100 12.25 2.90 8.03
N VAL A 101 11.96 2.87 6.72
CA VAL A 101 12.50 3.85 5.75
C VAL A 101 12.00 5.25 6.11
N PRO A 102 12.88 6.26 6.18
CA PRO A 102 12.46 7.65 6.40
C PRO A 102 11.82 8.24 5.14
N PHE A 103 10.72 8.98 5.31
CA PHE A 103 9.99 9.61 4.19
C PHE A 103 10.35 11.09 3.99
N GLY A 104 11.03 11.72 4.96
CA GLY A 104 11.24 13.17 5.00
C GLY A 104 9.99 13.92 5.50
N GLU A 105 10.02 15.25 5.39
CA GLU A 105 8.95 16.11 5.88
C GLU A 105 8.48 17.06 4.77
N ASN A 106 7.17 17.19 4.56
CA ASN A 106 6.58 18.07 3.55
C ASN A 106 7.17 17.88 2.13
N VAL A 107 7.40 16.63 1.73
CA VAL A 107 8.07 16.26 0.47
C VAL A 107 7.07 15.98 -0.63
N TYR A 108 5.97 15.27 -0.32
CA TYR A 108 5.09 14.67 -1.32
C TYR A 108 3.76 15.42 -1.45
N ASP A 109 3.26 15.52 -2.68
CA ASP A 109 1.94 16.09 -2.97
C ASP A 109 0.84 15.07 -2.63
N ALA A 110 1.12 13.79 -2.85
CA ALA A 110 0.28 12.70 -2.39
C ALA A 110 1.12 11.46 -2.06
N ALA A 111 0.51 10.55 -1.32
CA ALA A 111 1.00 9.19 -1.16
C ALA A 111 -0.06 8.20 -1.65
N VAL A 112 0.37 6.98 -1.99
CA VAL A 112 -0.50 5.89 -2.42
C VAL A 112 -0.03 4.57 -1.81
N SER A 113 -0.96 3.67 -1.58
CA SER A 113 -0.71 2.25 -1.35
C SER A 113 -1.85 1.45 -1.98
N VAL A 114 -1.51 0.39 -2.69
CA VAL A 114 -2.49 -0.49 -3.34
C VAL A 114 -2.22 -1.93 -2.95
N GLU A 115 -3.21 -2.61 -2.37
CA GLU A 115 -3.16 -4.04 -2.00
C GLU A 115 -1.88 -4.41 -1.21
N SER A 116 -1.51 -3.58 -0.20
CA SER A 116 -0.27 -3.76 0.56
C SER A 116 -0.45 -3.65 2.08
N LEU A 117 -1.38 -2.84 2.57
CA LEU A 117 -1.49 -2.56 3.99
C LEU A 117 -2.45 -3.50 4.74
N HIS A 118 -3.20 -4.34 4.04
CA HIS A 118 -4.09 -5.34 4.66
C HIS A 118 -3.36 -6.45 5.43
N HIS A 119 -2.03 -6.51 5.35
CA HIS A 119 -1.22 -7.45 6.12
C HIS A 119 -0.90 -7.00 7.55
N PHE A 120 -1.25 -5.76 7.94
CA PHE A 120 -0.79 -5.14 9.18
C PHE A 120 -1.95 -4.73 10.08
N THR A 121 -1.69 -4.82 11.39
CA THR A 121 -2.66 -4.47 12.42
C THR A 121 -2.83 -2.94 12.55
N LYS A 122 -3.91 -2.53 13.20
CA LYS A 122 -4.19 -1.12 13.49
C LYS A 122 -3.06 -0.45 14.27
N GLU A 123 -2.51 -1.15 15.26
CA GLU A 123 -1.42 -0.67 16.11
C GLU A 123 -0.13 -0.44 15.33
N GLU A 124 0.17 -1.28 14.34
CA GLU A 124 1.32 -1.12 13.45
C GLU A 124 1.12 0.04 12.47
N LYS A 125 -0.10 0.20 11.94
CA LYS A 125 -0.43 1.22 10.95
C LYS A 125 -0.43 2.65 11.52
N ILE A 126 -0.87 2.87 12.76
CA ILE A 126 -0.96 4.21 13.37
C ILE A 126 0.39 4.97 13.30
N PRO A 127 1.54 4.44 13.77
CA PRO A 127 2.81 5.14 13.65
C PRO A 127 3.29 5.31 12.20
N LEU A 128 3.00 4.36 11.30
CA LEU A 128 3.25 4.50 9.87
C LEU A 128 2.47 5.67 9.28
N TYR A 129 1.20 5.77 9.57
CA TYR A 129 0.33 6.86 9.09
C TYR A 129 0.73 8.23 9.65
N ALA A 130 1.16 8.30 10.90
CA ALA A 130 1.69 9.56 11.48
C ALA A 130 2.97 10.01 10.75
N LYS A 131 3.88 9.08 10.45
CA LYS A 131 5.07 9.34 9.63
C LYS A 131 4.70 9.76 8.21
N LEU A 132 3.74 9.08 7.59
CA LEU A 132 3.24 9.39 6.26
C LEU A 132 2.63 10.79 6.20
N LYS A 133 1.78 11.15 7.15
CA LYS A 133 1.22 12.49 7.27
C LYS A 133 2.30 13.58 7.35
N THR A 134 3.36 13.34 8.11
CA THR A 134 4.49 14.28 8.23
C THR A 134 5.18 14.49 6.87
N ALA A 135 5.30 13.42 6.08
CA ALA A 135 5.93 13.47 4.76
C ALA A 135 5.11 14.20 3.69
N LEU A 136 3.80 14.24 3.84
CA LEU A 136 2.92 14.97 2.93
C LEU A 136 3.10 16.49 3.10
N LYS A 137 3.00 17.26 2.00
CA LYS A 137 2.94 18.71 2.01
C LYS A 137 1.62 19.21 2.63
N PRO A 138 1.53 20.49 3.05
CA PRO A 138 0.25 21.12 3.36
C PRO A 138 -0.71 20.97 2.17
N GLY A 139 -1.93 20.45 2.44
CA GLY A 139 -2.92 20.15 1.40
C GLY A 139 -2.68 18.82 0.64
N GLY A 140 -1.60 18.11 0.98
CA GLY A 140 -1.36 16.76 0.47
C GLY A 140 -2.31 15.72 1.06
N TYR A 141 -2.39 14.56 0.44
CA TYR A 141 -3.31 13.50 0.84
C TYR A 141 -2.74 12.10 0.58
N PHE A 142 -3.35 11.12 1.21
CA PHE A 142 -3.04 9.70 1.01
C PHE A 142 -4.21 8.99 0.34
N ILE A 143 -3.93 8.21 -0.69
CA ILE A 143 -4.87 7.30 -1.35
C ILE A 143 -4.51 5.87 -0.92
N LEU A 144 -5.46 5.20 -0.30
CA LEU A 144 -5.37 3.79 0.07
C LEU A 144 -6.42 3.02 -0.72
N THR A 145 -5.98 2.16 -1.63
CA THR A 145 -6.84 1.17 -2.27
C THR A 145 -6.44 -0.19 -1.76
N ASP A 146 -7.31 -0.80 -0.98
CA ASP A 146 -6.98 -2.05 -0.31
C ASP A 146 -8.22 -2.90 -0.06
N TYR A 147 -8.02 -4.15 0.28
CA TYR A 147 -9.07 -5.06 0.67
C TYR A 147 -9.32 -4.96 2.18
N PHE A 148 -10.60 -4.94 2.56
CA PHE A 148 -11.04 -4.71 3.94
C PHE A 148 -11.88 -5.86 4.46
N SER A 149 -11.82 -6.08 5.75
CA SER A 149 -12.69 -7.01 6.46
C SER A 149 -14.15 -6.54 6.39
N LEU A 150 -15.06 -7.48 6.22
CA LEU A 150 -16.49 -7.19 6.16
C LEU A 150 -17.13 -7.06 7.55
N SER A 151 -16.41 -7.46 8.61
CA SER A 151 -16.86 -7.35 9.98
C SER A 151 -15.71 -7.35 10.98
N ASP A 152 -15.95 -6.81 12.18
CA ASP A 152 -15.00 -6.85 13.30
C ASP A 152 -14.71 -8.29 13.76
N GLU A 153 -15.65 -9.20 13.58
CA GLU A 153 -15.46 -10.62 13.86
C GLU A 153 -14.46 -11.25 12.89
N GLU A 154 -14.57 -10.97 11.59
CA GLU A 154 -13.62 -11.44 10.59
C GLU A 154 -12.22 -10.88 10.88
N GLU A 155 -12.09 -9.57 11.09
CA GLU A 155 -10.85 -8.91 11.46
C GLU A 155 -10.19 -9.59 12.67
N THR A 156 -10.97 -9.79 13.73
CA THR A 156 -10.51 -10.43 14.96
C THR A 156 -10.04 -11.87 14.71
N ASN A 157 -10.82 -12.65 13.96
CA ASN A 157 -10.49 -14.05 13.66
C ASN A 157 -9.21 -14.17 12.82
N ARG A 158 -9.03 -13.33 11.81
CA ARG A 158 -7.82 -13.28 10.97
C ARG A 158 -6.58 -12.97 11.81
N ARG A 159 -6.67 -11.97 12.68
CA ARG A 159 -5.59 -11.58 13.59
C ARG A 159 -5.23 -12.70 14.57
N GLN A 160 -6.22 -13.32 15.19
CA GLN A 160 -6.00 -14.44 16.14
C GLN A 160 -5.35 -15.64 15.44
N GLU A 161 -5.76 -15.93 14.23
CA GLU A 161 -5.18 -17.02 13.43
C GLU A 161 -3.70 -16.74 13.09
N LEU A 162 -3.32 -15.54 12.71
CA LEU A 162 -1.92 -15.18 12.49
C LEU A 162 -1.08 -15.39 13.76
N ILE A 163 -1.58 -14.93 14.92
CA ILE A 163 -0.91 -15.12 16.22
C ILE A 163 -0.74 -16.61 16.52
N ARG A 164 -1.79 -17.42 16.31
CA ARG A 164 -1.75 -18.88 16.48
C ARG A 164 -0.70 -19.53 15.59
N LEU A 165 -0.68 -19.19 14.30
CA LEU A 165 0.25 -19.72 13.31
C LEU A 165 1.70 -19.34 13.63
N LYS A 166 1.98 -18.09 14.00
CA LYS A 166 3.32 -17.65 14.41
C LYS A 166 3.80 -18.45 15.63
N LYS A 167 2.94 -18.64 16.64
CA LYS A 167 3.27 -19.41 17.84
C LYS A 167 3.53 -20.88 17.55
N GLU A 168 2.68 -21.54 16.76
CA GLU A 168 2.84 -22.96 16.39
C GLU A 168 4.13 -23.21 15.60
N GLN A 169 4.48 -22.28 14.70
CA GLN A 169 5.67 -22.37 13.87
C GLN A 169 6.92 -21.80 14.57
N LYS A 170 6.78 -21.29 15.80
CA LYS A 170 7.87 -20.66 16.58
C LYS A 170 8.59 -19.54 15.82
N LEU A 171 7.82 -18.71 15.13
CA LEU A 171 8.34 -17.62 14.32
C LEU A 171 8.57 -16.36 15.18
N PRO A 172 9.59 -15.53 14.86
CA PRO A 172 9.80 -14.23 15.49
C PRO A 172 8.59 -13.32 15.38
N GLU A 173 8.29 -12.56 16.45
CA GLU A 173 7.17 -11.63 16.45
C GLU A 173 7.47 -10.35 15.65
N ASP A 174 8.75 -9.95 15.60
CA ASP A 174 9.25 -8.73 14.94
C ASP A 174 9.51 -8.89 13.43
N GLU A 175 9.24 -10.06 12.86
CA GLU A 175 9.32 -10.30 11.42
C GLU A 175 7.93 -10.27 10.77
N PHE A 176 7.88 -9.74 9.53
CA PHE A 176 6.66 -9.71 8.72
C PHE A 176 6.52 -10.98 7.87
N TYR A 177 5.35 -11.60 8.00
CA TYR A 177 4.97 -12.79 7.24
C TYR A 177 3.76 -12.47 6.37
N HIS A 178 3.72 -13.08 5.19
CA HIS A 178 2.55 -12.96 4.32
C HIS A 178 1.36 -13.68 4.95
N TYR A 179 0.41 -12.91 5.42
CA TYR A 179 -0.89 -13.33 5.93
C TYR A 179 -1.81 -12.11 5.99
N ASP A 180 -3.05 -12.27 5.52
CA ASP A 180 -3.99 -11.16 5.45
C ASP A 180 -4.68 -10.94 6.80
N THR A 181 -4.51 -9.75 7.34
CA THR A 181 -5.17 -9.27 8.56
C THR A 181 -5.87 -7.93 8.31
N PRO A 182 -6.77 -7.87 7.30
CA PRO A 182 -7.41 -6.62 6.92
C PRO A 182 -8.19 -6.05 8.09
N LEU A 183 -8.13 -4.73 8.25
CA LEU A 183 -9.04 -4.01 9.15
C LEU A 183 -10.41 -3.87 8.48
N SER A 184 -11.44 -3.63 9.27
CA SER A 184 -12.68 -3.07 8.74
C SER A 184 -12.44 -1.63 8.26
N VAL A 185 -13.26 -1.13 7.34
CA VAL A 185 -13.16 0.25 6.82
C VAL A 185 -13.20 1.27 7.95
N GLU A 186 -14.04 1.03 8.96
CA GLU A 186 -14.18 1.94 10.10
C GLU A 186 -12.92 1.94 10.99
N HIS A 187 -12.32 0.78 11.24
CA HIS A 187 -11.05 0.70 12.00
C HIS A 187 -9.88 1.31 11.22
N GLU A 188 -9.86 1.19 9.90
CA GLU A 188 -8.86 1.85 9.06
C GLU A 188 -8.99 3.38 9.11
N LYS A 189 -10.22 3.90 8.98
CA LYS A 189 -10.49 5.34 9.13
C LYS A 189 -10.09 5.85 10.51
N GLU A 190 -10.39 5.09 11.56
CA GLU A 190 -9.99 5.42 12.93
C GLU A 190 -8.45 5.45 13.07
N ALA A 191 -7.73 4.48 12.50
CA ALA A 191 -6.26 4.46 12.52
C ALA A 191 -5.67 5.71 11.87
N LEU A 192 -6.19 6.11 10.71
CA LEU A 192 -5.79 7.32 10.01
C LEU A 192 -6.10 8.60 10.81
N GLN A 193 -7.27 8.67 11.45
CA GLN A 193 -7.65 9.80 12.29
C GLN A 193 -6.78 9.89 13.55
N VAL A 194 -6.51 8.78 14.23
CA VAL A 194 -5.60 8.72 15.38
C VAL A 194 -4.19 9.15 15.00
N ALA A 195 -3.73 8.80 13.80
CA ALA A 195 -2.46 9.27 13.24
C ALA A 195 -2.46 10.77 12.90
N GLY A 196 -3.63 11.43 12.98
CA GLY A 196 -3.80 12.87 12.85
C GLY A 196 -4.22 13.37 11.47
N PHE A 197 -4.65 12.51 10.55
CA PHE A 197 -5.30 12.98 9.31
C PHE A 197 -6.59 13.72 9.64
N ALA A 198 -6.85 14.83 8.93
CA ALA A 198 -7.96 15.74 9.23
C ALA A 198 -9.32 15.13 8.88
N SER A 199 -9.39 14.40 7.78
CA SER A 199 -10.59 13.67 7.35
C SER A 199 -10.22 12.47 6.50
N VAL A 200 -11.11 11.47 6.47
CA VAL A 200 -10.99 10.26 5.66
C VAL A 200 -12.31 10.00 4.94
N GLU A 201 -12.25 9.94 3.63
CA GLU A 201 -13.40 9.69 2.75
C GLU A 201 -13.28 8.33 2.08
N VAL A 202 -14.40 7.62 1.96
CA VAL A 202 -14.54 6.49 1.04
C VAL A 202 -14.88 7.06 -0.33
N LEU A 203 -14.01 6.86 -1.32
CA LEU A 203 -14.23 7.36 -2.67
C LEU A 203 -15.05 6.38 -3.52
N LYS A 204 -14.70 5.08 -3.46
CA LYS A 204 -15.37 4.00 -4.20
C LYS A 204 -15.06 2.65 -3.56
N ASN A 205 -15.89 1.65 -3.88
CA ASN A 205 -15.59 0.26 -3.51
C ASN A 205 -16.02 -0.73 -4.61
N TRP A 206 -15.40 -1.90 -4.56
CA TRP A 206 -15.66 -3.08 -5.40
C TRP A 206 -15.69 -4.30 -4.47
N GLY A 207 -16.90 -4.66 -4.02
CA GLY A 207 -17.00 -5.68 -2.98
C GLY A 207 -16.21 -5.30 -1.72
N PRO A 208 -15.24 -6.12 -1.28
CA PRO A 208 -14.41 -5.85 -0.11
C PRO A 208 -13.23 -4.89 -0.37
N THR A 209 -12.91 -4.57 -1.63
CA THR A 209 -11.85 -3.61 -1.97
C THR A 209 -12.40 -2.19 -2.00
N TYR A 210 -11.78 -1.28 -1.25
CA TYR A 210 -12.18 0.13 -1.13
C TYR A 210 -11.02 1.05 -1.48
N THR A 211 -11.34 2.20 -2.09
CA THR A 211 -10.42 3.33 -2.19
C THR A 211 -10.82 4.39 -1.17
N LEU A 212 -9.89 4.67 -0.25
CA LEU A 212 -10.00 5.72 0.75
C LEU A 212 -9.10 6.90 0.38
N LYS A 213 -9.51 8.11 0.75
CA LYS A 213 -8.70 9.31 0.67
C LYS A 213 -8.60 9.97 2.04
N ALA A 214 -7.39 10.09 2.54
CA ALA A 214 -7.10 10.73 3.82
C ALA A 214 -6.38 12.07 3.59
N TYR A 215 -6.92 13.15 4.12
CA TYR A 215 -6.39 14.51 3.97
C TYR A 215 -5.49 14.87 5.17
N LYS A 216 -4.32 15.44 4.85
CA LYS A 216 -3.37 15.90 5.87
C LYS A 216 -3.95 16.95 6.80
#